data_a695ae5a3cd42de92c2c6f5282fd7401
#
_entry.id   a695ae5a3cd42de92c2c6f5282fd7401
#
_cell.length_a   1.000
_cell.length_b   1.000
_cell.length_c   1.000
_cell.angle_alpha   90.00
_cell.angle_beta   90.00
_cell.angle_gamma   90.00
#
_symmetry.space_group_name_H-M   'P 1'
#
loop_
_entity.id
_entity.type
_entity.pdbx_description
1 polymer ?
#
loop_
_entity_poly.entity_id
_entity_poly.type
_entity_poly.pdbx_seq_one_letter_code
_entity_poly.pdbx_strand_id
1 'polypeptide(L)'
;DYAVTGVQTCALPISQEVFVREQARSVAALREALTRPETIVSRTFWSAMYGAHPYGRQSTPESLASLQRDELQAFYQTHYSARRATVSIVGDLARAEAEALAQRLTEALPSAEGSPAGQIPAPAPVDVREQRIAHPAAQAHLLIGLPTIKRGDPDFFPLLVGNYTLGGGGFVSRLMKEVRDRKGYAYSVHSYFMPLAQPGPFQIGLQTKKAQADEALALTRSVLQGFVAQGPS
;
A
#
# COMPACT_ATOMS: atom_id res chain seq x y z
N ASP A 1 31.85 12.60 14.48
CA ASP A 1 31.95 12.37 13.03
C ASP A 1 30.90 11.33 12.62
N TYR A 2 29.73 11.81 12.24
CA TYR A 2 28.76 10.96 11.55
C TYR A 2 29.15 10.94 10.07
N ALA A 3 29.91 9.94 9.67
CA ALA A 3 30.12 9.65 8.26
C ALA A 3 28.76 9.30 7.66
N VAL A 4 28.17 10.20 6.88
CA VAL A 4 27.04 9.89 6.00
C VAL A 4 27.59 8.88 4.98
N THR A 5 27.43 7.60 5.29
CA THR A 5 27.68 6.52 4.34
C THR A 5 26.75 6.73 3.15
N GLY A 6 27.35 6.87 1.99
CA GLY A 6 26.75 7.36 0.76
C GLY A 6 25.32 6.88 0.50
N VAL A 7 24.48 7.81 0.09
CA VAL A 7 23.12 7.54 -0.35
C VAL A 7 23.17 6.65 -1.58
N GLN A 8 22.91 5.37 -1.40
CA GLN A 8 22.97 4.36 -2.47
C GLN A 8 21.79 4.44 -3.47
N THR A 9 20.81 5.33 -3.25
CA THR A 9 19.62 5.45 -4.08
C THR A 9 19.87 6.00 -5.49
N CYS A 10 20.99 6.65 -5.71
CA CYS A 10 21.36 7.19 -7.03
C CYS A 10 22.53 6.44 -7.66
N ALA A 11 22.94 5.30 -7.10
CA ALA A 11 24.12 4.58 -7.53
C ALA A 11 23.88 3.84 -8.85
N LEU A 12 24.41 4.36 -9.93
CA LEU A 12 24.74 3.60 -11.13
C LEU A 12 26.27 3.45 -11.17
N PRO A 13 26.78 2.34 -11.69
CA PRO A 13 26.08 1.31 -12.46
C PRO A 13 25.45 0.22 -11.58
N ILE A 14 24.28 -0.27 -11.97
CA ILE A 14 23.71 -1.52 -11.44
C ILE A 14 24.62 -2.66 -11.94
N SER A 15 25.41 -3.28 -11.06
CA SER A 15 26.26 -4.38 -11.48
C SER A 15 25.41 -5.60 -11.85
N GLN A 16 25.86 -6.36 -12.85
CA GLN A 16 25.15 -7.57 -13.29
C GLN A 16 25.03 -8.59 -12.16
N GLU A 17 26.07 -8.75 -11.37
CA GLU A 17 26.09 -9.67 -10.24
C GLU A 17 25.05 -9.29 -9.18
N VAL A 18 24.97 -8.01 -8.80
CA VAL A 18 23.97 -7.51 -7.84
C VAL A 18 22.58 -7.69 -8.40
N PHE A 19 22.36 -7.37 -9.68
CA PHE A 19 21.05 -7.55 -10.33
C PHE A 19 20.59 -9.00 -10.26
N VAL A 20 21.41 -9.97 -10.68
CA VAL A 20 21.04 -11.40 -10.66
C VAL A 20 20.74 -11.88 -9.25
N ARG A 21 21.56 -11.49 -8.28
CA ARG A 21 21.35 -11.86 -6.88
C ARG A 21 20.03 -11.31 -6.33
N GLU A 22 19.75 -10.03 -6.51
CA GLU A 22 18.54 -9.39 -5.99
C GLU A 22 17.27 -9.83 -6.75
N GLN A 23 17.37 -10.12 -8.05
CA GLN A 23 16.29 -10.73 -8.81
C GLN A 23 15.92 -12.11 -8.25
N ALA A 24 16.92 -12.99 -8.09
CA ALA A 24 16.69 -14.32 -7.52
C ALA A 24 16.09 -14.26 -6.12
N ARG A 25 16.59 -13.34 -5.26
CA ARG A 25 16.07 -13.11 -3.92
C ARG A 25 14.62 -12.63 -3.95
N SER A 26 14.29 -11.68 -4.82
CA SER A 26 12.94 -11.14 -4.97
C SER A 26 11.94 -12.17 -5.45
N VAL A 27 12.34 -13.01 -6.42
CA VAL A 27 11.52 -14.12 -6.91
C VAL A 27 11.25 -15.15 -5.79
N ALA A 28 12.29 -15.53 -5.04
CA ALA A 28 12.14 -16.45 -3.93
C ALA A 28 11.24 -15.89 -2.81
N ALA A 29 11.46 -14.64 -2.42
CA ALA A 29 10.64 -13.96 -1.42
C ALA A 29 9.17 -13.84 -1.84
N LEU A 30 8.90 -13.53 -3.12
CA LEU A 30 7.52 -13.46 -3.62
C LEU A 30 6.86 -14.84 -3.65
N ARG A 31 7.57 -15.90 -4.07
CA ARG A 31 7.05 -17.26 -4.02
C ARG A 31 6.66 -17.67 -2.60
N GLU A 32 7.52 -17.39 -1.63
CA GLU A 32 7.21 -17.62 -0.21
C GLU A 32 6.00 -16.79 0.23
N ALA A 33 5.98 -15.48 -0.06
CA ALA A 33 4.87 -14.61 0.32
C ALA A 33 3.52 -15.08 -0.23
N LEU A 34 3.49 -15.65 -1.45
CA LEU A 34 2.28 -16.19 -2.09
C LEU A 34 1.70 -17.43 -1.39
N THR A 35 2.41 -18.03 -0.44
CA THR A 35 1.88 -19.11 0.41
C THR A 35 1.18 -18.60 1.67
N ARG A 36 1.30 -17.31 1.98
CA ARG A 36 0.76 -16.72 3.21
C ARG A 36 -0.67 -16.20 3.01
N PRO A 37 -1.62 -16.52 3.90
CA PRO A 37 -3.01 -16.15 3.74
C PRO A 37 -3.23 -14.62 3.70
N GLU A 38 -2.45 -13.83 4.44
CA GLU A 38 -2.52 -12.37 4.41
C GLU A 38 -2.10 -11.79 3.06
N THR A 39 -1.11 -12.37 2.41
CA THR A 39 -0.69 -11.97 1.06
C THR A 39 -1.74 -12.36 0.02
N ILE A 40 -2.28 -13.56 0.13
CA ILE A 40 -3.30 -14.07 -0.79
C ILE A 40 -4.55 -13.20 -0.72
N VAL A 41 -5.06 -12.91 0.49
CA VAL A 41 -6.27 -12.09 0.64
C VAL A 41 -6.03 -10.66 0.17
N SER A 42 -4.87 -10.06 0.47
CA SER A 42 -4.53 -8.71 0.01
C SER A 42 -4.48 -8.63 -1.51
N ARG A 43 -3.79 -9.55 -2.15
CA ARG A 43 -3.68 -9.59 -3.62
C ARG A 43 -5.04 -9.81 -4.29
N THR A 44 -5.84 -10.72 -3.75
CA THR A 44 -7.20 -10.97 -4.25
C THR A 44 -8.09 -9.73 -4.08
N PHE A 45 -8.00 -9.05 -2.94
CA PHE A 45 -8.77 -7.83 -2.65
C PHE A 45 -8.45 -6.70 -3.63
N TRP A 46 -7.16 -6.41 -3.87
CA TRP A 46 -6.74 -5.39 -4.84
C TRP A 46 -7.14 -5.73 -6.27
N SER A 47 -6.96 -6.99 -6.66
CA SER A 47 -7.41 -7.47 -7.98
C SER A 47 -8.93 -7.41 -8.12
N ALA A 48 -9.66 -7.72 -7.04
CA ALA A 48 -11.11 -7.63 -7.02
C ALA A 48 -11.61 -6.20 -7.19
N MET A 49 -10.98 -5.23 -6.52
CA MET A 49 -11.37 -3.82 -6.58
C MET A 49 -10.99 -3.15 -7.91
N TYR A 50 -9.84 -3.46 -8.45
CA TYR A 50 -9.27 -2.67 -9.54
C TYR A 50 -9.14 -3.42 -10.88
N GLY A 51 -9.23 -4.76 -10.86
CA GLY A 51 -9.19 -5.56 -12.10
C GLY A 51 -7.97 -5.24 -12.97
N ALA A 52 -8.22 -4.84 -14.22
CA ALA A 52 -7.18 -4.49 -15.18
C ALA A 52 -6.59 -3.08 -14.98
N HIS A 53 -7.16 -2.26 -14.09
CA HIS A 53 -6.63 -0.93 -13.75
C HIS A 53 -5.20 -1.03 -13.20
N PRO A 54 -4.33 -0.01 -13.41
CA PRO A 54 -2.95 -0.03 -12.89
C PRO A 54 -2.83 -0.37 -11.40
N TYR A 55 -3.78 0.04 -10.57
CA TYR A 55 -3.79 -0.29 -9.13
C TYR A 55 -4.06 -1.77 -8.83
N GLY A 56 -4.67 -2.51 -9.75
CA GLY A 56 -4.89 -3.95 -9.65
C GLY A 56 -3.70 -4.80 -10.11
N ARG A 57 -2.72 -4.18 -10.78
CA ARG A 57 -1.54 -4.90 -11.28
C ARG A 57 -0.63 -5.33 -10.13
N GLN A 58 -0.14 -6.55 -10.21
CA GLN A 58 0.70 -7.13 -9.18
C GLN A 58 1.85 -7.91 -9.82
N SER A 59 3.02 -7.83 -9.20
CA SER A 59 4.18 -8.64 -9.62
C SER A 59 3.88 -10.12 -9.47
N THR A 60 4.38 -10.93 -10.39
CA THR A 60 4.40 -12.39 -10.29
C THR A 60 5.86 -12.87 -10.27
N PRO A 61 6.14 -14.09 -9.79
CA PRO A 61 7.47 -14.66 -9.87
C PRO A 61 8.03 -14.66 -11.30
N GLU A 62 7.16 -14.92 -12.29
CA GLU A 62 7.50 -14.94 -13.71
C GLU A 62 7.84 -13.54 -14.22
N SER A 63 7.02 -12.52 -13.87
CA SER A 63 7.27 -11.13 -14.28
C SER A 63 8.55 -10.58 -13.65
N LEU A 64 8.88 -10.98 -12.41
CA LEU A 64 10.16 -10.61 -11.79
C LEU A 64 11.34 -11.34 -12.43
N ALA A 65 11.17 -12.62 -12.76
CA ALA A 65 12.22 -13.42 -13.40
C ALA A 65 12.51 -12.99 -14.83
N SER A 66 11.55 -12.40 -15.54
CA SER A 66 11.73 -11.92 -16.92
C SER A 66 12.43 -10.58 -17.02
N LEU A 67 12.54 -9.79 -15.94
CA LEU A 67 13.22 -8.50 -15.95
C LEU A 67 14.68 -8.63 -16.38
N GLN A 68 15.15 -7.67 -17.18
CA GLN A 68 16.53 -7.55 -17.59
C GLN A 68 17.18 -6.32 -16.94
N ARG A 69 18.48 -6.39 -16.66
CA ARG A 69 19.21 -5.27 -16.08
C ARG A 69 19.08 -3.99 -16.91
N ASP A 70 19.13 -4.14 -18.24
CA ASP A 70 19.09 -3.00 -19.17
C ASP A 70 17.71 -2.30 -19.16
N GLU A 71 16.63 -3.03 -18.86
CA GLU A 71 15.30 -2.44 -18.65
C GLU A 71 15.26 -1.55 -17.41
N LEU A 72 15.93 -1.97 -16.30
CA LEU A 72 16.04 -1.15 -15.11
C LEU A 72 16.86 0.11 -15.38
N GLN A 73 17.93 0.00 -16.16
CA GLN A 73 18.76 1.14 -16.54
C GLN A 73 17.98 2.12 -17.44
N ALA A 74 17.26 1.61 -18.43
CA ALA A 74 16.40 2.43 -19.29
C ALA A 74 15.28 3.11 -18.48
N PHE A 75 14.66 2.40 -17.55
CA PHE A 75 13.64 2.96 -16.65
C PHE A 75 14.22 4.11 -15.81
N TYR A 76 15.40 3.90 -15.21
CA TYR A 76 16.07 4.93 -14.45
C TYR A 76 16.35 6.18 -15.29
N GLN A 77 16.93 6.02 -16.47
CA GLN A 77 17.26 7.14 -17.35
C GLN A 77 16.01 7.89 -17.85
N THR A 78 14.89 7.18 -18.01
CA THR A 78 13.65 7.77 -18.53
C THR A 78 12.84 8.46 -17.44
N HIS A 79 12.80 7.91 -16.24
CA HIS A 79 11.86 8.33 -15.19
C HIS A 79 12.49 9.10 -14.04
N TYR A 80 13.77 8.89 -13.76
CA TYR A 80 14.48 9.68 -12.75
C TYR A 80 15.04 10.96 -13.38
N SER A 81 14.88 12.08 -12.69
CA SER A 81 15.38 13.37 -13.17
C SER A 81 15.65 14.31 -12.01
N ALA A 82 16.82 14.97 -12.03
CA ALA A 82 17.16 16.00 -11.04
C ALA A 82 16.17 17.16 -11.08
N ARG A 83 15.64 17.54 -12.26
CA ARG A 83 14.68 18.63 -12.43
C ARG A 83 13.30 18.34 -11.82
N ARG A 84 12.96 17.08 -11.61
CA ARG A 84 11.69 16.63 -11.04
C ARG A 84 11.84 16.10 -9.62
N ALA A 85 13.05 16.10 -9.10
CA ALA A 85 13.31 15.67 -7.73
C ALA A 85 12.85 16.75 -6.73
N THR A 86 12.22 16.31 -5.66
CA THR A 86 11.96 17.12 -4.48
C THR A 86 12.78 16.56 -3.33
N VAL A 87 13.63 17.39 -2.74
CA VAL A 87 14.44 17.01 -1.58
C VAL A 87 13.88 17.72 -0.36
N SER A 88 13.48 16.94 0.64
CA SER A 88 13.04 17.45 1.95
C SER A 88 14.09 17.12 2.99
N ILE A 89 14.59 18.13 3.69
CA ILE A 89 15.61 17.99 4.71
C ILE A 89 15.06 18.54 6.03
N VAL A 90 15.17 17.73 7.08
CA VAL A 90 14.78 18.10 8.44
C VAL A 90 15.94 17.75 9.36
N GLY A 91 16.40 18.71 10.14
CA GLY A 91 17.52 18.53 11.07
C GLY A 91 18.11 19.86 11.52
N ASP A 92 19.13 19.78 12.36
CA ASP A 92 19.94 20.93 12.79
C ASP A 92 21.02 21.24 11.74
N LEU A 93 20.61 21.95 10.69
CA LEU A 93 21.46 22.28 9.53
C LEU A 93 21.22 23.74 9.13
N ALA A 94 22.29 24.45 8.79
CA ALA A 94 22.16 25.73 8.13
C ALA A 94 21.64 25.56 6.70
N ARG A 95 20.93 26.57 6.18
CA ARG A 95 20.36 26.53 4.81
C ARG A 95 21.40 26.18 3.74
N ALA A 96 22.60 26.79 3.81
CA ALA A 96 23.66 26.54 2.85
C ALA A 96 24.15 25.08 2.87
N GLU A 97 24.20 24.47 4.05
CA GLU A 97 24.56 23.04 4.20
C GLU A 97 23.47 22.12 3.62
N ALA A 98 22.20 22.47 3.86
CA ALA A 98 21.06 21.74 3.29
C ALA A 98 21.05 21.83 1.76
N GLU A 99 21.28 23.00 1.19
CA GLU A 99 21.38 23.22 -0.27
C GLU A 99 22.55 22.43 -0.88
N ALA A 100 23.72 22.46 -0.25
CA ALA A 100 24.88 21.68 -0.69
C ALA A 100 24.63 20.16 -0.60
N LEU A 101 23.92 19.70 0.42
CA LEU A 101 23.52 18.31 0.56
C LEU A 101 22.53 17.91 -0.54
N ALA A 102 21.50 18.72 -0.78
CA ALA A 102 20.51 18.49 -1.83
C ALA A 102 21.17 18.41 -3.22
N GLN A 103 22.12 19.31 -3.50
CA GLN A 103 22.88 19.30 -4.75
C GLN A 103 23.67 18.00 -4.91
N ARG A 104 24.41 17.58 -3.89
CA ARG A 104 25.16 16.29 -3.92
C ARG A 104 24.26 15.08 -4.11
N LEU A 105 23.06 15.11 -3.52
CA LEU A 105 22.08 14.02 -3.66
C LEU A 105 21.50 13.90 -5.07
N THR A 106 21.44 15.02 -5.81
CA THR A 106 20.78 15.08 -7.10
C THR A 106 21.77 15.17 -8.29
N GLU A 107 23.06 15.48 -8.06
CA GLU A 107 24.04 15.68 -9.14
C GLU A 107 24.23 14.46 -10.05
N ALA A 108 24.06 13.24 -9.50
CA ALA A 108 24.17 11.99 -10.25
C ALA A 108 22.86 11.58 -10.97
N LEU A 109 21.77 12.31 -10.76
CA LEU A 109 20.52 12.04 -11.46
C LEU A 109 20.59 12.54 -12.92
N PRO A 110 19.88 11.88 -13.85
CA PRO A 110 19.76 12.39 -15.21
C PRO A 110 19.25 13.84 -15.22
N SER A 111 19.89 14.68 -16.03
CA SER A 111 19.52 16.09 -16.20
C SER A 111 18.35 16.31 -17.15
N ALA A 112 17.93 15.29 -17.90
CA ALA A 112 16.78 15.34 -18.78
C ALA A 112 15.49 15.68 -18.03
N GLU A 113 14.49 16.23 -18.72
CA GLU A 113 13.19 16.55 -18.09
C GLU A 113 12.45 15.32 -17.56
N GLY A 114 12.86 14.12 -17.97
CA GLY A 114 12.19 12.86 -17.66
C GLY A 114 10.83 12.75 -18.37
N SER A 115 10.32 11.54 -18.47
CA SER A 115 8.96 11.35 -18.98
C SER A 115 7.94 11.79 -17.94
N PRO A 116 6.95 12.63 -18.28
CA PRO A 116 5.87 12.95 -17.37
C PRO A 116 5.17 11.65 -16.94
N ALA A 117 4.76 11.58 -15.67
CA ALA A 117 3.92 10.47 -15.25
C ALA A 117 2.68 10.38 -16.12
N GLY A 118 2.43 9.22 -16.71
CA GLY A 118 1.24 8.98 -17.49
C GLY A 118 -0.02 9.26 -16.66
N GLN A 119 -1.09 9.71 -17.32
CA GLN A 119 -2.37 9.88 -16.63
C GLN A 119 -2.90 8.49 -16.23
N ILE A 120 -3.18 8.35 -14.93
CA ILE A 120 -3.84 7.16 -14.42
C ILE A 120 -5.34 7.34 -14.67
N PRO A 121 -6.02 6.45 -15.42
CA PRO A 121 -7.45 6.55 -15.63
C PRO A 121 -8.23 6.42 -14.30
N ALA A 122 -9.49 6.84 -14.27
CA ALA A 122 -10.35 6.53 -13.14
C ALA A 122 -10.66 5.02 -13.12
N PRO A 123 -10.69 4.37 -11.93
CA PRO A 123 -11.10 2.98 -11.84
C PRO A 123 -12.57 2.83 -12.23
N ALA A 124 -12.91 1.72 -12.85
CA ALA A 124 -14.30 1.38 -13.15
C ALA A 124 -15.09 1.12 -11.85
N PRO A 125 -16.41 1.35 -11.84
CA PRO A 125 -17.28 0.89 -10.75
C PRO A 125 -17.09 -0.60 -10.48
N VAL A 126 -17.20 -1.00 -9.22
CA VAL A 126 -16.99 -2.37 -8.78
C VAL A 126 -18.32 -2.96 -8.32
N ASP A 127 -18.67 -4.13 -8.84
CA ASP A 127 -19.82 -4.88 -8.35
C ASP A 127 -19.56 -5.46 -6.97
N VAL A 128 -20.60 -5.52 -6.15
CA VAL A 128 -20.55 -6.18 -4.85
C VAL A 128 -20.31 -7.67 -5.04
N ARG A 129 -19.23 -8.16 -4.50
CA ARG A 129 -18.87 -9.57 -4.56
C ARG A 129 -18.17 -10.04 -3.29
N GLU A 130 -18.32 -11.31 -3.00
CA GLU A 130 -17.60 -11.99 -1.94
C GLU A 130 -16.75 -13.10 -2.55
N GLN A 131 -15.49 -13.19 -2.15
CA GLN A 131 -14.57 -14.25 -2.56
C GLN A 131 -14.05 -14.96 -1.32
N ARG A 132 -14.14 -16.28 -1.32
CA ARG A 132 -13.63 -17.16 -0.27
C ARG A 132 -12.55 -18.05 -0.82
N ILE A 133 -11.38 -18.00 -0.20
CA ILE A 133 -10.23 -18.77 -0.60
C ILE A 133 -9.91 -19.77 0.50
N ALA A 134 -9.98 -21.05 0.19
CA ALA A 134 -9.61 -22.12 1.13
C ALA A 134 -8.11 -22.09 1.39
N HIS A 135 -7.71 -22.12 2.67
CA HIS A 135 -6.32 -22.17 3.09
C HIS A 135 -6.17 -23.07 4.32
N PRO A 136 -5.06 -23.83 4.47
CA PRO A 136 -4.86 -24.73 5.60
C PRO A 136 -4.58 -24.04 6.96
N ALA A 137 -4.25 -22.75 6.96
CA ALA A 137 -3.99 -22.00 8.19
C ALA A 137 -5.18 -22.03 9.15
N ALA A 138 -4.90 -22.00 10.46
CA ALA A 138 -5.90 -21.96 11.53
C ALA A 138 -6.62 -20.61 11.63
N GLN A 139 -6.04 -19.55 11.07
CA GLN A 139 -6.58 -18.20 11.07
C GLN A 139 -7.12 -17.84 9.70
N ALA A 140 -8.23 -17.08 9.69
CA ALA A 140 -8.81 -16.46 8.51
C ALA A 140 -8.48 -14.96 8.51
N HIS A 141 -8.08 -14.46 7.35
CA HIS A 141 -7.87 -13.03 7.09
C HIS A 141 -9.04 -12.50 6.27
N LEU A 142 -9.65 -11.42 6.73
CA LEU A 142 -10.81 -10.81 6.08
C LEU A 142 -10.47 -9.37 5.69
N LEU A 143 -10.79 -9.03 4.46
CA LEU A 143 -10.74 -7.66 3.95
C LEU A 143 -12.11 -7.29 3.38
N ILE A 144 -12.60 -6.12 3.75
CA ILE A 144 -13.85 -5.53 3.25
C ILE A 144 -13.51 -4.14 2.76
N GLY A 145 -13.98 -3.74 1.58
CA GLY A 145 -13.73 -2.38 1.12
C GLY A 145 -14.19 -2.14 -0.32
N LEU A 146 -13.97 -0.91 -0.75
CA LEU A 146 -14.33 -0.41 -2.08
C LEU A 146 -13.45 0.79 -2.43
N PRO A 147 -13.28 1.13 -3.73
CA PRO A 147 -12.68 2.39 -4.13
C PRO A 147 -13.56 3.56 -3.65
N THR A 148 -12.95 4.60 -3.07
CA THR A 148 -13.69 5.73 -2.46
C THR A 148 -13.20 7.08 -2.96
N ILE A 149 -12.17 7.63 -2.32
CA ILE A 149 -11.70 9.00 -2.50
C ILE A 149 -10.30 9.05 -3.11
N LYS A 150 -10.04 10.11 -3.84
CA LYS A 150 -8.71 10.42 -4.36
C LYS A 150 -7.97 11.42 -3.47
N ARG A 151 -6.68 11.57 -3.69
CA ARG A 151 -5.88 12.58 -3.01
C ARG A 151 -6.38 13.99 -3.35
N GLY A 152 -6.53 14.84 -2.33
CA GLY A 152 -7.07 16.20 -2.49
C GLY A 152 -8.61 16.27 -2.52
N ASP A 153 -9.30 15.16 -2.25
CA ASP A 153 -10.76 15.16 -2.10
C ASP A 153 -11.17 16.01 -0.88
N PRO A 154 -12.15 16.92 -1.01
CA PRO A 154 -12.58 17.79 0.09
C PRO A 154 -13.15 16.99 1.28
N ASP A 155 -13.71 15.80 1.03
CA ASP A 155 -14.29 14.97 2.07
C ASP A 155 -13.24 14.14 2.85
N PHE A 156 -11.96 14.21 2.48
CA PHE A 156 -10.90 13.43 3.13
C PHE A 156 -10.86 13.64 4.65
N PHE A 157 -10.82 14.88 5.11
CA PHE A 157 -10.71 15.17 6.54
C PHE A 157 -11.98 14.83 7.32
N PRO A 158 -13.20 15.14 6.86
CA PRO A 158 -14.43 14.64 7.46
C PRO A 158 -14.46 13.11 7.57
N LEU A 159 -14.10 12.40 6.50
CA LEU A 159 -14.05 10.93 6.49
C LEU A 159 -12.96 10.38 7.41
N LEU A 160 -11.80 11.03 7.51
CA LEU A 160 -10.73 10.64 8.42
C LEU A 160 -11.19 10.74 9.88
N VAL A 161 -11.87 11.84 10.25
CA VAL A 161 -12.43 12.03 11.60
C VAL A 161 -13.52 11.00 11.89
N GLY A 162 -14.45 10.78 10.95
CA GLY A 162 -15.46 9.73 11.07
C GLY A 162 -14.84 8.34 11.22
N ASN A 163 -13.85 8.03 10.39
CA ASN A 163 -13.16 6.75 10.45
C ASN A 163 -12.41 6.52 11.77
N TYR A 164 -11.91 7.57 12.41
CA TYR A 164 -11.31 7.45 13.73
C TYR A 164 -12.27 6.78 14.72
N THR A 165 -13.55 7.14 14.71
CA THR A 165 -14.58 6.51 15.53
C THR A 165 -14.90 5.09 15.07
N LEU A 166 -14.91 4.82 13.74
CA LEU A 166 -15.26 3.50 13.20
C LEU A 166 -14.18 2.45 13.50
N GLY A 167 -12.95 2.66 13.05
CA GLY A 167 -11.87 1.67 13.15
C GLY A 167 -10.46 2.25 13.09
N GLY A 168 -10.30 3.56 12.82
CA GLY A 168 -9.01 4.22 12.74
C GLY A 168 -8.43 4.65 14.09
N GLY A 169 -9.25 4.77 15.15
CA GLY A 169 -8.86 5.21 16.48
C GLY A 169 -8.31 4.11 17.39
N GLY A 170 -7.93 2.96 16.85
CA GLY A 170 -7.40 1.86 17.63
C GLY A 170 -8.40 1.35 18.66
N PHE A 171 -7.97 1.17 19.91
CA PHE A 171 -8.77 0.56 20.99
C PHE A 171 -10.07 1.31 21.34
N VAL A 172 -10.19 2.59 21.04
CA VAL A 172 -11.40 3.36 21.32
C VAL A 172 -12.44 3.28 20.21
N SER A 173 -12.09 2.69 19.07
CA SER A 173 -12.98 2.59 17.90
C SER A 173 -14.10 1.57 18.11
N ARG A 174 -15.23 1.77 17.38
CA ARG A 174 -16.39 0.87 17.45
C ARG A 174 -16.05 -0.55 17.02
N LEU A 175 -15.28 -0.71 15.95
CA LEU A 175 -14.87 -2.04 15.49
C LEU A 175 -14.08 -2.78 16.57
N MET A 176 -13.12 -2.11 17.23
CA MET A 176 -12.35 -2.73 18.32
C MET A 176 -13.25 -3.13 19.49
N LYS A 177 -14.13 -2.23 19.94
CA LYS A 177 -15.07 -2.51 21.05
C LYS A 177 -15.99 -3.68 20.75
N GLU A 178 -16.59 -3.72 19.55
CA GLU A 178 -17.60 -4.73 19.23
C GLU A 178 -16.96 -6.07 18.86
N VAL A 179 -15.95 -6.07 17.96
CA VAL A 179 -15.41 -7.30 17.38
C VAL A 179 -14.36 -7.93 18.31
N ARG A 180 -13.50 -7.10 18.92
CA ARG A 180 -12.45 -7.57 19.82
C ARG A 180 -12.92 -7.68 21.25
N ASP A 181 -13.34 -6.56 21.89
CA ASP A 181 -13.51 -6.52 23.34
C ASP A 181 -14.78 -7.26 23.78
N ARG A 182 -15.90 -7.10 23.06
CA ARG A 182 -17.18 -7.73 23.40
C ARG A 182 -17.26 -9.18 22.95
N LYS A 183 -16.75 -9.50 21.76
CA LYS A 183 -16.93 -10.84 21.16
C LYS A 183 -15.65 -11.67 21.11
N GLY A 184 -14.48 -11.07 21.26
CA GLY A 184 -13.21 -11.80 21.21
C GLY A 184 -12.93 -12.44 19.84
N TYR A 185 -13.55 -11.94 18.77
CA TYR A 185 -13.41 -12.52 17.45
C TYR A 185 -12.09 -12.17 16.77
N ALA A 186 -11.48 -11.04 17.12
CA ALA A 186 -10.22 -10.61 16.55
C ALA A 186 -9.28 -10.05 17.60
N TYR A 187 -7.98 -10.21 17.42
CA TYR A 187 -6.97 -9.48 18.20
C TYR A 187 -6.89 -8.01 17.79
N SER A 188 -7.03 -7.76 16.49
CA SER A 188 -7.04 -6.42 15.93
C SER A 188 -8.04 -6.37 14.78
N VAL A 189 -8.80 -5.28 14.74
CA VAL A 189 -9.65 -4.90 13.62
C VAL A 189 -9.48 -3.40 13.40
N HIS A 190 -9.31 -2.99 12.15
CA HIS A 190 -9.04 -1.60 11.81
C HIS A 190 -9.71 -1.21 10.50
N SER A 191 -9.91 0.08 10.32
CA SER A 191 -10.34 0.65 9.04
C SER A 191 -9.52 1.88 8.69
N TYR A 192 -9.35 2.12 7.39
CA TYR A 192 -8.65 3.30 6.90
C TYR A 192 -9.07 3.65 5.48
N PHE A 193 -8.89 4.92 5.13
CA PHE A 193 -8.91 5.42 3.77
C PHE A 193 -7.48 5.54 3.25
N MET A 194 -7.23 5.11 2.04
CA MET A 194 -5.95 5.24 1.34
C MET A 194 -6.14 6.07 0.06
N PRO A 195 -6.18 7.41 0.13
CA PRO A 195 -6.33 8.24 -1.05
C PRO A 195 -5.13 8.09 -1.99
N LEU A 196 -5.39 7.76 -3.25
CA LEU A 196 -4.38 7.66 -4.30
C LEU A 196 -4.58 8.80 -5.32
N ALA A 197 -3.84 8.79 -6.43
CA ALA A 197 -4.03 9.77 -7.51
C ALA A 197 -5.43 9.69 -8.15
N GLN A 198 -6.00 8.49 -8.20
CA GLN A 198 -7.39 8.19 -8.51
C GLN A 198 -8.06 7.57 -7.27
N PRO A 199 -9.37 7.35 -7.25
CA PRO A 199 -10.05 6.78 -6.08
C PRO A 199 -9.34 5.55 -5.52
N GLY A 200 -8.78 5.71 -4.32
CA GLY A 200 -8.15 4.67 -3.55
C GLY A 200 -9.12 3.98 -2.61
N PRO A 201 -8.74 2.87 -1.95
CA PRO A 201 -9.67 2.09 -1.15
C PRO A 201 -10.01 2.73 0.19
N PHE A 202 -11.27 2.58 0.60
CA PHE A 202 -11.61 2.36 1.99
C PHE A 202 -11.47 0.88 2.28
N GLN A 203 -10.87 0.53 3.40
CA GLN A 203 -10.64 -0.86 3.78
C GLN A 203 -10.89 -1.09 5.26
N ILE A 204 -11.57 -2.20 5.59
CA ILE A 204 -11.59 -2.80 6.91
C ILE A 204 -10.80 -4.11 6.84
N GLY A 205 -9.89 -4.31 7.78
CA GLY A 205 -9.09 -5.53 7.90
C GLY A 205 -9.19 -6.14 9.29
N LEU A 206 -9.32 -7.46 9.35
CA LEU A 206 -9.26 -8.22 10.60
C LEU A 206 -8.72 -9.62 10.36
N GLN A 207 -8.23 -10.21 11.46
CA GLN A 207 -7.78 -11.59 11.52
C GLN A 207 -8.49 -12.30 12.66
N THR A 208 -9.05 -13.49 12.38
CA THR A 208 -9.88 -14.26 13.31
C THR A 208 -9.56 -15.75 13.22
N LYS A 209 -10.07 -16.53 14.16
CA LYS A 209 -10.06 -18.00 14.04
C LYS A 209 -10.93 -18.44 12.88
N LYS A 210 -10.50 -19.43 12.10
CA LYS A 210 -11.24 -19.92 10.93
C LYS A 210 -12.68 -20.30 11.27
N ALA A 211 -12.92 -20.92 12.43
CA ALA A 211 -14.26 -21.32 12.88
C ALA A 211 -15.21 -20.14 13.23
N GLN A 212 -14.67 -18.93 13.38
CA GLN A 212 -15.41 -17.72 13.76
C GLN A 212 -15.48 -16.70 12.62
N ALA A 213 -14.99 -17.06 11.41
CA ALA A 213 -14.84 -16.11 10.33
C ALA A 213 -16.18 -15.53 9.85
N ASP A 214 -17.23 -16.34 9.79
CA ASP A 214 -18.54 -15.91 9.33
C ASP A 214 -19.22 -14.97 10.33
N GLU A 215 -19.14 -15.28 11.62
CA GLU A 215 -19.68 -14.41 12.68
C GLU A 215 -18.90 -13.10 12.78
N ALA A 216 -17.56 -13.15 12.65
CA ALA A 216 -16.72 -11.96 12.65
C ALA A 216 -17.03 -11.06 11.43
N LEU A 217 -17.25 -11.65 10.26
CA LEU A 217 -17.63 -10.93 9.06
C LEU A 217 -19.02 -10.28 9.21
N ALA A 218 -20.02 -11.04 9.68
CA ALA A 218 -21.37 -10.56 9.88
C ALA A 218 -21.41 -9.39 10.88
N LEU A 219 -20.71 -9.53 12.01
CA LEU A 219 -20.61 -8.47 13.01
C LEU A 219 -19.93 -7.22 12.46
N THR A 220 -18.81 -7.39 11.76
CA THR A 220 -18.07 -6.26 11.16
C THR A 220 -18.95 -5.49 10.16
N ARG A 221 -19.71 -6.20 9.32
CA ARG A 221 -20.69 -5.60 8.40
C ARG A 221 -21.79 -4.86 9.14
N SER A 222 -22.33 -5.44 10.21
CA SER A 222 -23.38 -4.82 11.04
C SER A 222 -22.88 -3.53 11.70
N VAL A 223 -21.66 -3.52 12.24
CA VAL A 223 -21.06 -2.31 12.82
C VAL A 223 -20.88 -1.22 11.76
N LEU A 224 -20.38 -1.57 10.57
CA LEU A 224 -20.25 -0.63 9.46
C LEU A 224 -21.60 -0.07 9.02
N GLN A 225 -22.61 -0.91 8.84
CA GLN A 225 -23.97 -0.48 8.46
C GLN A 225 -24.58 0.44 9.51
N GLY A 226 -24.46 0.09 10.79
CA GLY A 226 -24.91 0.94 11.90
C GLY A 226 -24.18 2.29 11.92
N PHE A 227 -22.88 2.29 11.66
CA PHE A 227 -22.09 3.52 11.58
C PHE A 227 -22.55 4.43 10.43
N VAL A 228 -22.78 3.86 9.25
CA VAL A 228 -23.27 4.61 8.07
C VAL A 228 -24.66 5.17 8.31
N ALA A 229 -25.55 4.42 8.96
CA ALA A 229 -26.94 4.82 9.20
C ALA A 229 -27.08 5.87 10.32
N GLN A 230 -26.26 5.79 11.37
CA GLN A 230 -26.43 6.58 12.60
C GLN A 230 -25.34 7.67 12.78
N GLY A 231 -24.29 7.64 11.97
CA GLY A 231 -23.16 8.54 12.11
C GLY A 231 -22.14 8.12 13.19
N PRO A 232 -21.15 8.99 13.45
CA PRO A 232 -20.03 8.71 14.34
C PRO A 232 -20.33 8.89 15.84
N SER A 233 -21.53 9.28 16.27
CA SER A 233 -21.90 9.50 17.68
C SER A 233 -21.91 8.22 18.53
#